data_11714593f942f93eaba966a4bbe94597
#
_entry.id   11714593f942f93eaba966a4bbe94597
#
_cell.length_a   1.000
_cell.length_b   1.000
_cell.length_c   1.000
_cell.angle_alpha   90.00
_cell.angle_beta   90.00
_cell.angle_gamma   90.00
#
_symmetry.space_group_name_H-M   'P 1'
#
loop_
_entity.id
_entity.type
_entity.pdbx_description
1 polymer ?
#
loop_
_entity_poly.entity_id
_entity_poly.type
_entity_poly.pdbx_seq_one_letter_code
_entity_poly.pdbx_strand_id
1 'polypeptide(L)'
;TGRPVLPIVAPSQGVHIVVDRDFLPSDHALMVPKTVDGRVLFAVPWLGKLILGTTDTPRHDVVREPTPFHEEVQFILQESARYLTRAPKAEDIRSIWVGLRPLVKPQDDDGDNTKKISREHTVLASRSGLVTVTGGKWTTYRAMAEDVLQKCFTTGLLAEKPAGIT
;
A
#
# COMPACT_ATOMS: atom_id res chain seq x y z
N THR A 1 -1.98 -13.81 31.62
CA THR A 1 -0.56 -13.74 31.27
C THR A 1 -0.28 -12.41 30.60
N GLY A 2 0.03 -11.37 31.43
CA GLY A 2 0.09 -9.97 31.02
C GLY A 2 1.39 -9.54 30.33
N ARG A 3 1.84 -10.24 29.29
CA ARG A 3 2.87 -9.67 28.41
C ARG A 3 2.19 -8.75 27.39
N PRO A 4 2.66 -7.50 27.23
CA PRO A 4 2.15 -6.62 26.18
C PRO A 4 2.35 -7.29 24.82
N VAL A 5 1.28 -7.40 24.03
CA VAL A 5 1.37 -7.87 22.65
C VAL A 5 1.89 -6.72 21.81
N LEU A 6 3.06 -6.88 21.21
CA LEU A 6 3.59 -5.90 20.29
C LEU A 6 2.72 -5.83 19.02
N PRO A 7 2.42 -4.63 18.51
CA PRO A 7 1.67 -4.50 17.28
C PRO A 7 2.47 -5.10 16.10
N ILE A 8 1.82 -5.97 15.33
CA ILE A 8 2.40 -6.60 14.14
C ILE A 8 2.25 -5.74 12.87
N VAL A 9 1.46 -4.67 12.95
CA VAL A 9 1.18 -3.78 11.83
C VAL A 9 1.81 -2.42 12.08
N ALA A 10 2.52 -1.93 11.06
CA ALA A 10 3.00 -0.55 10.95
C ALA A 10 2.18 0.18 9.88
N PRO A 11 1.20 1.02 10.27
CA PRO A 11 0.38 1.72 9.29
C PRO A 11 1.19 2.72 8.48
N SER A 12 0.97 2.74 7.16
CA SER A 12 1.56 3.72 6.26
C SER A 12 0.47 4.36 5.40
N GLN A 13 0.41 5.70 5.44
CA GLN A 13 -0.53 6.47 4.65
C GLN A 13 -0.04 6.62 3.21
N GLY A 14 -0.94 6.44 2.25
CA GLY A 14 -0.71 6.72 0.85
C GLY A 14 -1.80 7.61 0.29
N VAL A 15 -1.38 8.66 -0.42
CA VAL A 15 -2.27 9.65 -1.05
C VAL A 15 -2.22 9.50 -2.56
N HIS A 16 -3.37 9.70 -3.20
CA HIS A 16 -3.48 9.87 -4.64
C HIS A 16 -4.32 11.11 -4.91
N ILE A 17 -3.94 11.86 -5.96
CA ILE A 17 -4.71 12.98 -6.49
C ILE A 17 -5.18 12.65 -7.90
N VAL A 18 -6.29 13.26 -8.29
CA VAL A 18 -6.85 13.16 -9.64
C VAL A 18 -6.82 14.53 -10.29
N VAL A 19 -6.31 14.59 -11.49
CA VAL A 19 -6.32 15.78 -12.34
C VAL A 19 -6.95 15.47 -13.70
N ASP A 20 -7.13 16.48 -14.53
CA ASP A 20 -7.68 16.29 -15.88
C ASP A 20 -6.70 15.52 -16.78
N ARG A 21 -7.24 14.85 -17.77
CA ARG A 21 -6.53 13.93 -18.66
C ARG A 21 -5.46 14.60 -19.52
N ASP A 22 -5.64 15.90 -19.80
CA ASP A 22 -4.77 16.70 -20.65
C ASP A 22 -3.36 16.94 -20.09
N PHE A 23 -3.15 16.66 -18.80
CA PHE A 23 -1.81 16.68 -18.19
C PHE A 23 -0.87 15.58 -18.72
N LEU A 24 -1.43 14.45 -19.17
CA LEU A 24 -0.70 13.37 -19.83
C LEU A 24 -1.54 12.87 -21.03
N PRO A 25 -1.41 13.47 -22.22
CA PRO A 25 -2.20 13.11 -23.41
C PRO A 25 -1.66 11.81 -24.07
N SER A 26 -1.66 10.72 -23.31
CA SER A 26 -1.21 9.39 -23.74
C SER A 26 -2.11 8.31 -23.11
N ASP A 27 -2.37 7.22 -23.81
CA ASP A 27 -3.14 6.08 -23.25
C ASP A 27 -2.28 5.15 -22.39
N HIS A 28 -0.98 5.42 -22.31
CA HIS A 28 -0.05 4.67 -21.50
C HIS A 28 0.12 5.33 -20.12
N ALA A 29 0.24 4.50 -19.08
CA ALA A 29 0.65 4.97 -17.78
C ALA A 29 2.14 5.34 -17.78
N LEU A 30 2.48 6.38 -17.02
CA LEU A 30 3.86 6.75 -16.74
C LEU A 30 4.24 6.21 -15.35
N MET A 31 5.37 5.53 -15.28
CA MET A 31 6.00 5.14 -14.02
C MET A 31 7.33 5.85 -13.86
N VAL A 32 7.47 6.60 -12.78
CA VAL A 32 8.75 7.18 -12.34
C VAL A 32 9.36 6.23 -11.31
N PRO A 33 10.41 5.48 -11.66
CA PRO A 33 10.90 4.40 -10.82
C PRO A 33 11.58 4.91 -9.55
N LYS A 34 12.06 6.15 -9.56
CA LYS A 34 12.74 6.78 -8.42
C LYS A 34 12.50 8.28 -8.42
N THR A 35 11.74 8.76 -7.45
CA THR A 35 11.55 10.18 -7.14
C THR A 35 12.71 10.72 -6.31
N VAL A 36 12.70 12.01 -5.99
CA VAL A 36 13.75 12.66 -5.17
C VAL A 36 13.94 11.95 -3.82
N ASP A 37 12.87 11.45 -3.22
CA ASP A 37 12.92 10.76 -1.94
C ASP A 37 13.00 9.22 -2.05
N GLY A 38 13.24 8.70 -3.27
CA GLY A 38 13.46 7.29 -3.55
C GLY A 38 12.18 6.46 -3.74
N ARG A 39 11.00 7.06 -3.70
CA ARG A 39 9.70 6.40 -3.94
C ARG A 39 9.43 6.24 -5.43
N VAL A 40 8.45 5.39 -5.76
CA VAL A 40 7.90 5.28 -7.11
C VAL A 40 6.67 6.19 -7.21
N LEU A 41 6.58 6.97 -8.29
CA LEU A 41 5.40 7.73 -8.63
C LEU A 41 4.77 7.16 -9.89
N PHE A 42 3.44 7.14 -9.92
CA PHE A 42 2.67 6.76 -11.10
C PHE A 42 1.80 7.91 -11.57
N ALA A 43 1.65 8.01 -12.88
CA ALA A 43 0.61 8.79 -13.52
C ALA A 43 -0.21 7.84 -14.39
N VAL A 44 -1.44 7.54 -13.97
CA VAL A 44 -2.28 6.49 -14.58
C VAL A 44 -3.52 7.11 -15.19
N PRO A 45 -3.70 7.01 -16.52
CA PRO A 45 -4.94 7.36 -17.19
C PRO A 45 -6.08 6.45 -16.70
N TRP A 46 -7.18 7.06 -16.25
CA TRP A 46 -8.31 6.32 -15.72
C TRP A 46 -9.62 7.10 -15.91
N LEU A 47 -10.59 6.50 -16.60
CA LEU A 47 -11.95 7.04 -16.81
C LEU A 47 -11.98 8.53 -17.21
N GLY A 48 -11.16 8.92 -18.19
CA GLY A 48 -11.09 10.31 -18.69
C GLY A 48 -10.35 11.29 -17.78
N LYS A 49 -9.70 10.79 -16.74
CA LYS A 49 -8.88 11.55 -15.80
C LYS A 49 -7.47 10.96 -15.72
N LEU A 50 -6.62 11.59 -14.94
CA LEU A 50 -5.26 11.16 -14.64
C LEU A 50 -5.11 11.03 -13.14
N ILE A 51 -4.73 9.83 -12.67
CA ILE A 51 -4.43 9.54 -11.27
C ILE A 51 -2.93 9.73 -11.07
N LEU A 52 -2.54 10.52 -10.08
CA LEU A 52 -1.16 10.76 -9.68
C LEU A 52 -0.94 10.25 -8.25
N GLY A 53 0.13 9.57 -8.01
CA GLY A 53 0.49 9.03 -6.68
C GLY A 53 1.58 7.96 -6.78
N THR A 54 2.10 7.57 -5.68
CA THR A 54 1.56 7.65 -4.33
C THR A 54 2.58 8.24 -3.35
N THR A 55 2.14 8.48 -2.12
CA THR A 55 3.00 8.79 -0.97
C THR A 55 3.18 7.55 -0.08
N ASP A 56 4.08 7.66 0.89
CA ASP A 56 4.34 6.64 1.91
C ASP A 56 4.74 7.36 3.20
N THR A 57 3.76 7.58 4.08
CA THR A 57 3.94 8.34 5.31
C THR A 57 3.59 7.47 6.50
N PRO A 58 4.55 7.18 7.42
CA PRO A 58 4.28 6.42 8.63
C PRO A 58 3.16 7.04 9.46
N ARG A 59 2.30 6.21 10.06
CA ARG A 59 1.22 6.65 10.95
C ARG A 59 1.31 5.91 12.28
N HIS A 60 1.14 6.64 13.35
CA HIS A 60 1.04 6.09 14.71
C HIS A 60 -0.41 5.93 15.16
N ASP A 61 -1.33 6.58 14.46
CA ASP A 61 -2.78 6.51 14.67
C ASP A 61 -3.46 5.74 13.53
N VAL A 62 -4.50 5.02 13.85
CA VAL A 62 -5.34 4.32 12.88
C VAL A 62 -6.71 4.96 12.90
N VAL A 63 -6.91 5.91 12.01
CA VAL A 63 -8.21 6.57 11.84
C VAL A 63 -9.00 5.89 10.72
N ARG A 64 -10.32 5.85 10.87
CA ARG A 64 -11.21 5.21 9.89
C ARG A 64 -11.20 5.92 8.54
N GLU A 65 -11.15 7.25 8.56
CA GLU A 65 -11.13 8.11 7.37
C GLU A 65 -9.93 9.06 7.46
N PRO A 66 -8.75 8.61 6.99
CA PRO A 66 -7.56 9.45 7.00
C PRO A 66 -7.70 10.60 6.00
N THR A 67 -7.17 11.75 6.37
CA THR A 67 -7.05 12.92 5.51
C THR A 67 -5.62 13.07 5.00
N PRO A 68 -5.41 13.65 3.79
CA PRO A 68 -4.07 13.88 3.27
C PRO A 68 -3.35 14.95 4.10
N PHE A 69 -2.05 14.77 4.27
CA PHE A 69 -1.20 15.84 4.76
C PHE A 69 -0.87 16.81 3.63
N HIS A 70 -0.70 18.08 3.96
CA HIS A 70 -0.35 19.11 2.98
C HIS A 70 0.94 18.75 2.21
N GLU A 71 1.93 18.26 2.92
CA GLU A 71 3.24 17.87 2.39
C GLU A 71 3.13 16.72 1.38
N GLU A 72 2.19 15.79 1.57
CA GLU A 72 1.95 14.68 0.66
C GLU A 72 1.40 15.16 -0.68
N VAL A 73 0.42 16.07 -0.62
CA VAL A 73 -0.17 16.68 -1.83
C VAL A 73 0.89 17.51 -2.57
N GLN A 74 1.65 18.34 -1.85
CA GLN A 74 2.72 19.13 -2.43
C GLN A 74 3.80 18.26 -3.08
N PHE A 75 4.19 17.16 -2.44
CA PHE A 75 5.14 16.21 -3.01
C PHE A 75 4.66 15.64 -4.34
N ILE A 76 3.40 15.18 -4.42
CA ILE A 76 2.84 14.62 -5.66
C ILE A 76 2.83 15.68 -6.77
N LEU A 77 2.40 16.90 -6.46
CA LEU A 77 2.36 18.00 -7.43
C LEU A 77 3.76 18.34 -7.96
N GLN A 78 4.73 18.49 -7.05
CA GLN A 78 6.12 18.86 -7.41
C GLN A 78 6.81 17.77 -8.21
N GLU A 79 6.68 16.51 -7.81
CA GLU A 79 7.28 15.39 -8.55
C GLU A 79 6.62 15.20 -9.91
N SER A 80 5.29 15.27 -9.98
CA SER A 80 4.56 15.16 -11.25
C SER A 80 4.92 16.26 -12.24
N ALA A 81 5.16 17.48 -11.75
CA ALA A 81 5.56 18.62 -12.58
C ALA A 81 6.82 18.39 -13.41
N ARG A 82 7.69 17.45 -13.00
CA ARG A 82 8.96 17.16 -13.67
C ARG A 82 8.78 16.28 -14.92
N TYR A 83 7.65 15.58 -15.02
CA TYR A 83 7.44 14.53 -16.03
C TYR A 83 6.20 14.74 -16.89
N LEU A 84 5.26 15.58 -16.44
CA LEU A 84 4.03 15.85 -17.16
C LEU A 84 4.22 17.00 -18.17
N THR A 85 3.33 17.08 -19.15
CA THR A 85 3.36 18.10 -20.20
C THR A 85 3.31 19.52 -19.63
N ARG A 86 2.58 19.71 -18.52
CA ARG A 86 2.54 20.93 -17.73
C ARG A 86 2.50 20.60 -16.25
N ALA A 87 2.99 21.50 -15.41
CA ALA A 87 2.97 21.33 -13.96
C ALA A 87 1.54 21.41 -13.41
N PRO A 88 1.03 20.38 -12.75
CA PRO A 88 -0.26 20.47 -12.07
C PRO A 88 -0.15 21.34 -10.82
N LYS A 89 -1.22 22.10 -10.54
CA LYS A 89 -1.34 22.96 -9.36
C LYS A 89 -2.47 22.47 -8.46
N ALA A 90 -2.58 23.04 -7.25
CA ALA A 90 -3.64 22.68 -6.31
C ALA A 90 -5.05 22.91 -6.90
N GLU A 91 -5.25 23.93 -7.70
CA GLU A 91 -6.51 24.27 -8.38
C GLU A 91 -6.91 23.25 -9.46
N ASP A 92 -5.96 22.48 -9.98
CA ASP A 92 -6.20 21.43 -10.99
C ASP A 92 -6.69 20.12 -10.35
N ILE A 93 -6.64 19.99 -9.04
CA ILE A 93 -7.04 18.78 -8.33
C ILE A 93 -8.57 18.63 -8.38
N ARG A 94 -9.04 17.50 -8.92
CA ARG A 94 -10.47 17.16 -9.02
C ARG A 94 -10.95 16.28 -7.89
N SER A 95 -10.05 15.43 -7.36
CA SER A 95 -10.32 14.53 -6.24
C SER A 95 -9.03 14.14 -5.54
N ILE A 96 -9.14 13.82 -4.27
CA ILE A 96 -8.06 13.25 -3.46
C ILE A 96 -8.64 12.05 -2.71
N TRP A 97 -7.87 10.97 -2.62
CA TRP A 97 -8.16 9.89 -1.70
C TRP A 97 -6.93 9.43 -0.94
N VAL A 98 -7.17 8.89 0.23
CA VAL A 98 -6.15 8.47 1.18
C VAL A 98 -6.47 7.07 1.69
N GLY A 99 -5.45 6.26 1.88
CA GLY A 99 -5.59 4.94 2.49
C GLY A 99 -4.44 4.62 3.42
N LEU A 100 -4.70 3.77 4.41
CA LEU A 100 -3.67 3.22 5.29
C LEU A 100 -3.31 1.82 4.84
N ARG A 101 -2.00 1.59 4.59
CA ARG A 101 -1.46 0.27 4.29
C ARG A 101 -1.14 -0.46 5.58
N PRO A 102 -1.60 -1.69 5.79
CA PRO A 102 -1.26 -2.49 6.95
C PRO A 102 0.09 -3.22 6.71
N LEU A 103 1.20 -2.48 6.71
CA LEU A 103 2.51 -3.08 6.53
C LEU A 103 2.86 -3.95 7.74
N VAL A 104 3.51 -5.10 7.51
CA VAL A 104 3.90 -6.00 8.59
C VAL A 104 5.24 -5.54 9.16
N LYS A 105 5.26 -5.21 10.44
CA LYS A 105 6.47 -4.79 11.14
C LYS A 105 7.37 -6.02 11.37
N PRO A 106 8.66 -5.98 10.96
CA PRO A 106 9.63 -7.00 11.36
C PRO A 106 9.74 -7.06 12.90
N GLN A 107 9.90 -8.27 13.45
CA GLN A 107 9.93 -8.46 14.91
C GLN A 107 11.11 -7.76 15.59
N ASP A 108 12.18 -7.49 14.84
CA ASP A 108 13.42 -6.89 15.33
C ASP A 108 13.60 -5.40 14.95
N ASP A 109 12.58 -4.76 14.35
CA ASP A 109 12.66 -3.39 13.87
C ASP A 109 11.82 -2.45 14.75
N ASP A 110 12.52 -1.63 15.56
CA ASP A 110 11.91 -0.55 16.34
C ASP A 110 11.78 0.77 15.55
N GLY A 111 12.20 0.78 14.28
CA GLY A 111 12.24 1.98 13.45
C GLY A 111 10.90 2.34 12.80
N ASP A 112 10.68 3.64 12.63
CA ASP A 112 9.51 4.21 11.96
C ASP A 112 9.65 4.24 10.41
N ASN A 113 10.67 3.56 9.85
CA ASN A 113 10.96 3.64 8.43
C ASN A 113 10.12 2.66 7.61
N THR A 114 8.86 2.99 7.38
CA THR A 114 7.92 2.18 6.58
C THR A 114 8.36 1.96 5.12
N LYS A 115 9.25 2.80 4.59
CA LYS A 115 9.76 2.70 3.20
C LYS A 115 10.57 1.42 2.95
N LYS A 116 11.19 0.86 3.99
CA LYS A 116 12.01 -0.36 3.94
C LYS A 116 11.23 -1.63 4.31
N ILE A 117 10.03 -1.49 4.86
CA ILE A 117 9.21 -2.64 5.26
C ILE A 117 8.74 -3.41 4.03
N SER A 118 8.91 -4.73 4.06
CA SER A 118 8.39 -5.63 3.02
C SER A 118 6.89 -5.43 2.83
N ARG A 119 6.46 -5.48 1.58
CA ARG A 119 5.03 -5.46 1.20
C ARG A 119 4.49 -6.85 0.94
N GLU A 120 5.24 -7.88 1.34
CA GLU A 120 4.79 -9.26 1.32
C GLU A 120 3.79 -9.52 2.44
N HIS A 121 2.98 -10.54 2.28
CA HIS A 121 2.08 -10.99 3.33
C HIS A 121 2.80 -11.92 4.32
N THR A 122 2.23 -12.00 5.50
CA THR A 122 2.70 -12.91 6.54
C THR A 122 1.54 -13.74 7.07
N VAL A 123 1.75 -15.04 7.22
CA VAL A 123 0.76 -15.97 7.80
C VAL A 123 1.28 -16.51 9.12
N LEU A 124 0.55 -16.23 10.18
CA LEU A 124 0.87 -16.64 11.55
C LEU A 124 -0.18 -17.60 12.07
N ALA A 125 0.24 -18.68 12.74
CA ALA A 125 -0.64 -19.56 13.49
C ALA A 125 -0.30 -19.47 14.98
N SER A 126 -1.28 -19.06 15.79
CA SER A 126 -1.11 -18.98 17.25
C SER A 126 -1.25 -20.36 17.90
N ARG A 127 -0.83 -20.47 19.16
CA ARG A 127 -1.00 -21.70 19.95
C ARG A 127 -2.48 -22.07 20.17
N SER A 128 -3.40 -21.12 20.08
CA SER A 128 -4.84 -21.35 20.19
C SER A 128 -5.49 -21.84 18.90
N GLY A 129 -4.73 -21.97 17.80
CA GLY A 129 -5.25 -22.36 16.49
C GLY A 129 -5.77 -21.18 15.64
N LEU A 130 -5.69 -19.93 16.13
CA LEU A 130 -6.03 -18.76 15.32
C LEU A 130 -4.98 -18.56 14.23
N VAL A 131 -5.40 -18.55 12.98
CA VAL A 131 -4.56 -18.21 11.82
C VAL A 131 -4.80 -16.76 11.43
N THR A 132 -3.73 -15.99 11.36
CA THR A 132 -3.75 -14.57 10.99
C THR A 132 -2.97 -14.37 9.71
N VAL A 133 -3.57 -13.71 8.71
CA VAL A 133 -2.88 -13.22 7.52
C VAL A 133 -2.93 -11.70 7.52
N THR A 134 -1.80 -11.06 7.25
CA THR A 134 -1.68 -9.61 7.19
C THR A 134 -0.63 -9.18 6.18
N GLY A 135 -0.68 -7.93 5.73
CA GLY A 135 0.17 -7.43 4.64
C GLY A 135 -0.32 -7.87 3.26
N GLY A 136 0.62 -7.96 2.31
CA GLY A 136 0.33 -8.35 0.93
C GLY A 136 -0.36 -7.27 0.11
N LYS A 137 -0.90 -7.66 -1.03
CA LYS A 137 -1.59 -6.80 -1.98
C LYS A 137 -2.83 -7.48 -2.53
N TRP A 138 -3.81 -6.70 -2.95
CA TRP A 138 -4.99 -7.23 -3.63
C TRP A 138 -4.63 -8.10 -4.85
N THR A 139 -3.61 -7.72 -5.60
CA THR A 139 -3.14 -8.45 -6.79
C THR A 139 -2.49 -9.80 -6.47
N THR A 140 -2.15 -10.09 -5.22
CA THR A 140 -1.55 -11.36 -4.77
C THR A 140 -2.50 -12.17 -3.88
N TYR A 141 -3.80 -11.82 -3.83
CA TYR A 141 -4.77 -12.44 -2.92
C TYR A 141 -4.85 -13.97 -3.05
N ARG A 142 -4.68 -14.51 -4.26
CA ARG A 142 -4.70 -15.95 -4.50
C ARG A 142 -3.50 -16.64 -3.85
N ALA A 143 -2.29 -16.15 -4.07
CA ALA A 143 -1.09 -16.67 -3.42
C ALA A 143 -1.20 -16.57 -1.89
N MET A 144 -1.75 -15.45 -1.38
CA MET A 144 -2.04 -15.29 0.06
C MET A 144 -2.98 -16.38 0.58
N ALA A 145 -4.03 -16.71 -0.16
CA ALA A 145 -4.99 -17.75 0.23
C ALA A 145 -4.35 -19.15 0.21
N GLU A 146 -3.53 -19.45 -0.79
CA GLU A 146 -2.78 -20.72 -0.89
C GLU A 146 -1.81 -20.87 0.28
N ASP A 147 -1.07 -19.82 0.65
CA ASP A 147 -0.16 -19.85 1.79
C ASP A 147 -0.88 -20.01 3.13
N VAL A 148 -2.08 -19.42 3.30
CA VAL A 148 -2.93 -19.62 4.48
C VAL A 148 -3.35 -21.09 4.59
N LEU A 149 -3.81 -21.71 3.51
CA LEU A 149 -4.18 -23.11 3.49
C LEU A 149 -2.97 -24.02 3.78
N GLN A 150 -1.84 -23.75 3.15
CA GLN A 150 -0.60 -24.48 3.40
C GLN A 150 -0.16 -24.40 4.87
N LYS A 151 -0.30 -23.21 5.47
CA LYS A 151 -0.04 -23.02 6.91
C LYS A 151 -0.97 -23.86 7.78
N CYS A 152 -2.27 -23.91 7.45
CA CYS A 152 -3.24 -24.73 8.15
C CYS A 152 -2.93 -26.24 8.04
N PHE A 153 -2.50 -26.71 6.87
CA PHE A 153 -2.10 -28.10 6.67
C PHE A 153 -0.86 -28.46 7.49
N THR A 154 0.20 -27.65 7.36
CA THR A 154 1.48 -27.91 8.07
C THR A 154 1.37 -27.82 9.58
N THR A 155 0.40 -27.08 10.11
CA THR A 155 0.13 -26.97 11.55
C THR A 155 -0.92 -27.98 12.05
N GLY A 156 -1.46 -28.83 11.18
CA GLY A 156 -2.47 -29.84 11.53
C GLY A 156 -3.84 -29.27 11.85
N LEU A 157 -4.11 -28.02 11.52
CA LEU A 157 -5.42 -27.39 11.72
C LEU A 157 -6.46 -27.85 10.70
N LEU A 158 -6.01 -28.26 9.52
CA LEU A 158 -6.84 -28.80 8.44
C LEU A 158 -6.17 -30.05 7.86
N ALA A 159 -6.99 -31.00 7.40
CA ALA A 159 -6.49 -32.11 6.59
C ALA A 159 -6.18 -31.62 5.19
N GLU A 160 -5.02 -32.04 4.65
CA GLU A 160 -4.63 -31.71 3.28
C GLU A 160 -5.63 -32.29 2.28
N LYS A 161 -6.00 -31.49 1.29
CA LYS A 161 -6.88 -31.86 0.18
C LYS A 161 -6.20 -31.49 -1.14
N PRO A 162 -6.49 -32.25 -2.22
CA PRO A 162 -6.03 -31.87 -3.55
C PRO A 162 -6.47 -30.44 -3.92
N ALA A 163 -5.59 -29.69 -4.57
CA ALA A 163 -5.94 -28.39 -5.09
C ALA A 163 -7.02 -28.50 -6.15
N GLY A 164 -8.02 -27.64 -6.08
CA GLY A 164 -9.04 -27.46 -7.14
C GLY A 164 -8.51 -26.57 -8.25
N ILE A 165 -9.13 -26.65 -9.41
CA ILE A 165 -8.95 -25.70 -10.51
C ILE A 165 -10.02 -24.62 -10.36
N THR A 166 -9.59 -23.36 -10.27
CA THR A 166 -10.49 -22.19 -10.20
C THR A 166 -10.20 -21.25 -11.37
#